data_c1281fa31927682d82294fda082b5e4f
#
_entry.id   c1281fa31927682d82294fda082b5e4f
#
_cell.length_a   1.000
_cell.length_b   1.000
_cell.length_c   1.000
_cell.angle_alpha   90.00
_cell.angle_beta   90.00
_cell.angle_gamma   90.00
#
_symmetry.space_group_name_H-M   'P 1'
#
loop_
_entity.id
_entity.type
_entity.pdbx_description
1 polymer ?
#
loop_
_entity_poly.entity_id
_entity_poly.type
_entity_poly.pdbx_seq_one_letter_code
_entity_poly.pdbx_strand_id
1 'polypeptide(L)'
;MLDDYSDVDIECEEIPVEKDEVSVGNSVLVRKITDLDDSELTKFFEDLYASLYGHQHFKEEFKNLVTSFRVFNKLGEHKILSLFLMGDSGIGKTEVARAIHKALGNNSKLAKINFGNYSSHDALNSLIGSPLGYIGSDGGELVKRVCESEVGIILIDEFEKANNAVFNYFLDVLENGKIVNSQADEYDVNGYIIVFTSNITKDNFESKISPELRSRFDYKGVFNLLTNKDKQKFVDFRVNQIISNYKELVSDDIPESLFDDIVDQIHVSQYKNMRDLNKKIKDTFVSLISHS
;
A
#
# COMPACT_ATOMS: atom_id res chain seq x y z
N MET A 1 9.63 80.83 18.33
CA MET A 1 10.87 80.30 17.80
C MET A 1 10.60 78.89 17.56
N LEU A 2 10.37 78.62 16.33
CA LEU A 2 10.12 77.31 15.78
C LEU A 2 11.45 76.82 15.27
N ASP A 3 11.92 75.65 15.75
CA ASP A 3 13.11 75.05 15.24
C ASP A 3 12.74 73.76 14.52
N ASP A 4 13.31 73.68 13.34
CA ASP A 4 13.23 72.65 12.30
C ASP A 4 13.50 71.23 12.81
N TYR A 5 12.65 70.35 12.44
CA TYR A 5 13.01 68.93 12.32
C TYR A 5 13.05 68.58 10.84
N SER A 6 14.27 68.50 10.36
CA SER A 6 14.58 67.99 9.03
C SER A 6 14.26 66.47 8.90
N ASP A 7 13.57 66.15 7.83
CA ASP A 7 13.29 64.81 7.38
C ASP A 7 14.58 64.00 7.20
N VAL A 8 14.65 62.85 7.89
CA VAL A 8 15.66 61.84 7.61
C VAL A 8 15.00 60.77 6.73
N ASP A 9 15.26 60.82 5.44
CA ASP A 9 14.93 59.75 4.51
C ASP A 9 15.73 58.51 4.89
N ILE A 10 15.04 57.49 5.38
CA ILE A 10 15.57 56.15 5.57
C ILE A 10 15.35 55.41 4.23
N GLU A 11 16.39 55.38 3.39
CA GLU A 11 16.44 54.46 2.28
C GLU A 11 16.48 53.03 2.82
N CYS A 12 15.37 52.28 2.64
CA CYS A 12 15.35 50.85 2.84
C CYS A 12 16.10 50.20 1.68
N GLU A 13 17.34 49.81 1.91
CA GLU A 13 18.03 48.89 1.00
C GLU A 13 17.24 47.59 0.94
N GLU A 14 16.68 47.28 -0.23
CA GLU A 14 16.09 45.97 -0.52
C GLU A 14 17.23 44.93 -0.53
N ILE A 15 17.26 44.10 0.49
CA ILE A 15 18.08 42.90 0.53
C ILE A 15 17.53 41.96 -0.55
N PRO A 16 18.32 41.52 -1.56
CA PRO A 16 17.85 40.53 -2.54
C PRO A 16 17.54 39.24 -1.79
N VAL A 17 16.28 38.89 -1.70
CA VAL A 17 15.87 37.52 -1.33
C VAL A 17 16.24 36.64 -2.51
N GLU A 18 17.37 35.97 -2.39
CA GLU A 18 17.66 34.82 -3.27
C GLU A 18 16.47 33.88 -3.12
N LYS A 19 15.64 33.82 -4.14
CA LYS A 19 14.70 32.71 -4.34
C LYS A 19 15.58 31.52 -4.62
N ASP A 20 15.82 30.71 -3.58
CA ASP A 20 16.23 29.33 -3.79
C ASP A 20 15.22 28.70 -4.74
N GLU A 21 15.63 28.55 -5.99
CA GLU A 21 14.95 27.71 -6.94
C GLU A 21 14.96 26.31 -6.31
N VAL A 22 13.84 25.94 -5.68
CA VAL A 22 13.58 24.56 -5.30
C VAL A 22 13.73 23.77 -6.59
N SER A 23 14.85 23.08 -6.69
CA SER A 23 15.14 22.14 -7.76
C SER A 23 13.91 21.26 -7.92
N VAL A 24 13.22 21.43 -9.05
CA VAL A 24 12.22 20.48 -9.51
C VAL A 24 12.98 19.17 -9.72
N GLY A 25 13.06 18.40 -8.65
CA GLY A 25 13.58 17.04 -8.68
C GLY A 25 12.79 16.31 -9.78
N ASN A 26 13.48 15.56 -10.62
CA ASN A 26 12.91 14.70 -11.65
C ASN A 26 11.64 14.07 -11.10
N SER A 27 10.47 14.49 -11.59
CA SER A 27 9.20 13.89 -11.24
C SER A 27 9.25 12.45 -11.76
N VAL A 28 9.50 11.52 -10.85
CA VAL A 28 9.40 10.10 -11.17
C VAL A 28 7.99 9.88 -11.70
N LEU A 29 7.87 9.43 -12.92
CA LEU A 29 6.58 9.18 -13.56
C LEU A 29 5.95 7.99 -12.86
N VAL A 30 4.98 8.27 -11.98
CA VAL A 30 4.26 7.24 -11.21
C VAL A 30 3.32 6.49 -12.15
N ARG A 31 3.49 5.18 -12.26
CA ARG A 31 2.63 4.32 -13.08
C ARG A 31 1.32 4.00 -12.35
N LYS A 32 0.19 4.41 -12.91
CA LYS A 32 -1.15 4.25 -12.33
C LYS A 32 -1.97 3.25 -13.15
N ILE A 33 -2.97 2.63 -12.54
CA ILE A 33 -3.92 1.73 -13.24
C ILE A 33 -4.72 2.47 -14.32
N THR A 34 -4.88 3.78 -14.18
CA THR A 34 -5.58 4.66 -15.14
C THR A 34 -4.78 4.91 -16.41
N ASP A 35 -3.46 4.75 -16.38
CA ASP A 35 -2.55 5.04 -17.47
C ASP A 35 -2.36 3.85 -18.43
N LEU A 36 -2.75 2.64 -17.97
CA LEU A 36 -2.58 1.42 -18.77
C LEU A 36 -3.46 1.44 -20.02
N ASP A 37 -2.93 1.02 -21.15
CA ASP A 37 -3.74 0.71 -22.32
C ASP A 37 -4.48 -0.65 -22.14
N ASP A 38 -5.28 -1.06 -23.12
CA ASP A 38 -6.09 -2.28 -22.99
C ASP A 38 -5.25 -3.56 -22.97
N SER A 39 -4.10 -3.57 -23.65
CA SER A 39 -3.14 -4.70 -23.67
C SER A 39 -2.44 -4.80 -22.31
N GLU A 40 -1.93 -3.67 -21.81
CA GLU A 40 -1.29 -3.58 -20.51
C GLU A 40 -2.27 -3.95 -19.36
N LEU A 41 -3.53 -3.52 -19.47
CA LEU A 41 -4.57 -3.85 -18.51
C LEU A 41 -4.88 -5.35 -18.49
N THR A 42 -4.92 -6.00 -19.66
CA THR A 42 -5.09 -7.44 -19.77
C THR A 42 -3.95 -8.17 -19.07
N LYS A 43 -2.70 -7.79 -19.37
CA LYS A 43 -1.51 -8.34 -18.72
C LYS A 43 -1.51 -8.10 -17.22
N PHE A 44 -1.91 -6.90 -16.78
CA PHE A 44 -2.04 -6.59 -15.36
C PHE A 44 -2.97 -7.59 -14.64
N PHE A 45 -4.14 -7.91 -15.20
CA PHE A 45 -5.04 -8.88 -14.59
C PHE A 45 -4.49 -10.31 -14.63
N GLU A 46 -3.80 -10.71 -15.71
CA GLU A 46 -3.14 -12.02 -15.79
C GLU A 46 -2.08 -12.17 -14.69
N ASP A 47 -1.19 -11.19 -14.54
CA ASP A 47 -0.13 -11.17 -13.53
C ASP A 47 -0.70 -11.13 -12.10
N LEU A 48 -1.75 -10.33 -11.87
CA LEU A 48 -2.46 -10.28 -10.60
C LEU A 48 -3.07 -11.64 -10.24
N TYR A 49 -3.75 -12.29 -11.19
CA TYR A 49 -4.42 -13.57 -10.95
C TYR A 49 -3.44 -14.72 -10.76
N ALA A 50 -2.29 -14.66 -11.40
CA ALA A 50 -1.21 -15.63 -11.22
C ALA A 50 -0.56 -15.50 -9.83
N SER A 51 -0.48 -14.29 -9.28
CA SER A 51 0.20 -14.02 -8.00
C SER A 51 -0.72 -14.08 -6.77
N LEU A 52 -2.05 -13.92 -6.94
CA LEU A 52 -3.03 -13.93 -5.85
C LEU A 52 -3.80 -15.24 -5.84
N TYR A 53 -3.59 -16.08 -4.82
CA TYR A 53 -4.27 -17.38 -4.69
C TYR A 53 -5.64 -17.24 -4.03
N GLY A 54 -6.63 -18.00 -4.50
CA GLY A 54 -8.01 -17.93 -4.02
C GLY A 54 -8.68 -16.58 -4.27
N HIS A 55 -9.57 -16.19 -3.35
CA HIS A 55 -10.30 -14.91 -3.36
C HIS A 55 -11.00 -14.61 -4.70
N GLN A 56 -11.64 -15.62 -5.32
CA GLN A 56 -12.21 -15.51 -6.68
C GLN A 56 -13.23 -14.38 -6.78
N HIS A 57 -14.13 -14.26 -5.80
CA HIS A 57 -15.12 -13.20 -5.75
C HIS A 57 -14.48 -11.79 -5.77
N PHE A 58 -13.41 -11.59 -4.97
CA PHE A 58 -12.66 -10.34 -5.01
C PHE A 58 -12.08 -10.05 -6.40
N LYS A 59 -11.50 -11.06 -7.06
CA LYS A 59 -10.89 -10.89 -8.39
C LYS A 59 -11.90 -10.43 -9.44
N GLU A 60 -13.08 -11.02 -9.43
CA GLU A 60 -14.18 -10.67 -10.35
C GLU A 60 -14.70 -9.25 -10.09
N GLU A 61 -14.98 -8.91 -8.83
CA GLU A 61 -15.44 -7.57 -8.46
C GLU A 61 -14.37 -6.52 -8.72
N PHE A 62 -13.10 -6.80 -8.40
CA PHE A 62 -12.00 -5.88 -8.61
C PHE A 62 -11.82 -5.53 -10.10
N LYS A 63 -11.98 -6.51 -11.01
CA LYS A 63 -11.94 -6.24 -12.45
C LYS A 63 -13.02 -5.25 -12.87
N ASN A 64 -14.25 -5.43 -12.39
CA ASN A 64 -15.36 -4.53 -12.70
C ASN A 64 -15.14 -3.12 -12.12
N LEU A 65 -14.64 -3.05 -10.88
CA LEU A 65 -14.32 -1.79 -10.21
C LEU A 65 -13.23 -1.01 -10.95
N VAL A 66 -12.15 -1.67 -11.35
CA VAL A 66 -11.08 -1.04 -12.14
C VAL A 66 -11.60 -0.51 -13.47
N THR A 67 -12.45 -1.27 -14.16
CA THR A 67 -13.04 -0.83 -15.43
C THR A 67 -13.89 0.42 -15.23
N SER A 68 -14.77 0.43 -14.24
CA SER A 68 -15.58 1.58 -13.87
C SER A 68 -14.73 2.78 -13.43
N PHE A 69 -13.78 2.54 -12.54
CA PHE A 69 -12.87 3.56 -12.02
C PHE A 69 -12.11 4.29 -13.14
N ARG A 70 -11.55 3.56 -14.10
CA ARG A 70 -10.82 4.16 -15.23
C ARG A 70 -11.70 5.11 -16.06
N VAL A 71 -12.97 4.76 -16.25
CA VAL A 71 -13.92 5.62 -16.98
C VAL A 71 -14.24 6.88 -16.17
N PHE A 72 -14.67 6.74 -14.92
CA PHE A 72 -15.09 7.87 -14.10
C PHE A 72 -13.92 8.75 -13.65
N ASN A 73 -12.72 8.18 -13.51
CA ASN A 73 -11.51 8.96 -13.26
C ASN A 73 -11.20 9.90 -14.43
N LYS A 74 -11.31 9.44 -15.69
CA LYS A 74 -11.14 10.28 -16.89
C LYS A 74 -12.20 11.40 -16.96
N LEU A 75 -13.41 11.16 -16.45
CA LEU A 75 -14.46 12.18 -16.34
C LEU A 75 -14.24 13.15 -15.16
N GLY A 76 -13.25 12.89 -14.31
CA GLY A 76 -12.96 13.69 -13.12
C GLY A 76 -13.89 13.44 -11.93
N GLU A 77 -14.77 12.42 -12.02
CA GLU A 77 -15.78 12.12 -11.00
C GLU A 77 -15.31 11.15 -9.93
N HIS A 78 -14.25 10.35 -10.20
CA HIS A 78 -13.71 9.35 -9.28
C HIS A 78 -12.19 9.49 -9.15
N LYS A 79 -11.73 9.98 -8.01
CA LYS A 79 -10.30 10.34 -7.82
C LYS A 79 -9.43 9.15 -7.44
N ILE A 80 -9.90 8.30 -6.53
CA ILE A 80 -9.13 7.21 -5.91
C ILE A 80 -9.99 5.95 -5.89
N LEU A 81 -9.43 4.81 -6.29
CA LEU A 81 -10.07 3.51 -6.10
C LEU A 81 -9.72 2.98 -4.69
N SER A 82 -10.71 2.89 -3.83
CA SER A 82 -10.55 2.58 -2.41
C SER A 82 -11.07 1.18 -2.05
N LEU A 83 -10.19 0.33 -1.51
CA LEU A 83 -10.49 -1.06 -1.14
C LEU A 83 -10.36 -1.25 0.37
N PHE A 84 -11.41 -1.67 1.05
CA PHE A 84 -11.38 -2.01 2.48
C PHE A 84 -11.50 -3.51 2.69
N LEU A 85 -10.40 -4.14 3.16
CA LEU A 85 -10.26 -5.59 3.30
C LEU A 85 -10.31 -5.99 4.76
N MET A 86 -11.34 -6.74 5.16
CA MET A 86 -11.57 -7.21 6.52
C MET A 86 -11.23 -8.70 6.67
N GLY A 87 -11.00 -9.14 7.90
CA GLY A 87 -10.86 -10.55 8.26
C GLY A 87 -9.64 -10.82 9.16
N ASP A 88 -9.44 -12.06 9.56
CA ASP A 88 -8.41 -12.45 10.52
C ASP A 88 -6.98 -12.14 10.04
N SER A 89 -6.04 -12.12 10.97
CA SER A 89 -4.63 -11.94 10.64
C SER A 89 -4.08 -13.15 9.87
N GLY A 90 -3.25 -12.89 8.86
CA GLY A 90 -2.54 -13.93 8.11
C GLY A 90 -3.34 -14.64 7.01
N ILE A 91 -4.52 -14.12 6.63
CA ILE A 91 -5.36 -14.70 5.55
C ILE A 91 -5.07 -14.13 4.15
N GLY A 92 -4.13 -13.18 4.00
CA GLY A 92 -3.71 -12.68 2.69
C GLY A 92 -4.16 -11.27 2.33
N LYS A 93 -4.82 -10.49 3.21
CA LYS A 93 -5.27 -9.11 2.91
C LYS A 93 -4.15 -8.21 2.38
N THR A 94 -3.01 -8.18 3.06
CA THR A 94 -1.84 -7.38 2.67
C THR A 94 -1.22 -7.87 1.34
N GLU A 95 -1.37 -9.15 1.01
CA GLU A 95 -0.88 -9.72 -0.25
C GLU A 95 -1.65 -9.19 -1.46
N VAL A 96 -2.90 -8.76 -1.29
CA VAL A 96 -3.66 -8.10 -2.37
C VAL A 96 -2.93 -6.84 -2.85
N ALA A 97 -2.54 -5.96 -1.92
CA ALA A 97 -1.81 -4.74 -2.28
C ALA A 97 -0.45 -5.04 -2.91
N ARG A 98 0.27 -6.06 -2.42
CA ARG A 98 1.54 -6.49 -3.01
C ARG A 98 1.36 -7.08 -4.41
N ALA A 99 0.31 -7.86 -4.62
CA ALA A 99 0.00 -8.44 -5.92
C ALA A 99 -0.37 -7.35 -6.94
N ILE A 100 -1.18 -6.36 -6.55
CA ILE A 100 -1.50 -5.19 -7.38
C ILE A 100 -0.25 -4.40 -7.70
N HIS A 101 0.59 -4.10 -6.71
CA HIS A 101 1.87 -3.38 -6.88
C HIS A 101 2.78 -4.09 -7.90
N LYS A 102 2.96 -5.41 -7.73
CA LYS A 102 3.78 -6.22 -8.63
C LYS A 102 3.22 -6.26 -10.04
N ALA A 103 1.90 -6.39 -10.18
CA ALA A 103 1.23 -6.46 -11.48
C ALA A 103 1.27 -5.11 -12.23
N LEU A 104 1.35 -3.97 -11.52
CA LEU A 104 1.59 -2.66 -12.12
C LEU A 104 3.03 -2.50 -12.66
N GLY A 105 3.92 -3.48 -12.37
CA GLY A 105 5.16 -3.64 -13.11
C GLY A 105 6.36 -2.90 -12.53
N ASN A 106 6.49 -2.82 -11.20
CA ASN A 106 7.65 -2.14 -10.65
C ASN A 106 8.34 -2.93 -9.52
N ASN A 107 9.69 -2.78 -9.49
CA ASN A 107 10.55 -3.23 -8.40
C ASN A 107 10.74 -2.16 -7.32
N SER A 108 10.06 -1.01 -7.41
CA SER A 108 10.09 0.04 -6.40
C SER A 108 9.44 -0.41 -5.09
N LYS A 109 9.64 0.36 -4.04
CA LYS A 109 9.02 0.08 -2.75
C LYS A 109 7.52 0.38 -2.81
N LEU A 110 6.70 -0.53 -2.29
CA LEU A 110 5.28 -0.28 -2.04
C LEU A 110 5.13 0.81 -0.97
N ALA A 111 4.38 1.88 -1.27
CA ALA A 111 3.99 2.87 -0.27
C ALA A 111 3.11 2.21 0.79
N LYS A 112 3.69 1.90 1.94
CA LYS A 112 3.02 1.20 3.04
C LYS A 112 3.09 1.97 4.33
N ILE A 113 1.93 2.18 4.96
CA ILE A 113 1.76 2.68 6.33
C ILE A 113 1.14 1.55 7.17
N ASN A 114 1.67 1.33 8.37
CA ASN A 114 1.12 0.35 9.31
C ASN A 114 0.77 1.00 10.65
N PHE A 115 -0.52 1.15 10.92
CA PHE A 115 -1.02 1.74 12.15
C PHE A 115 -0.78 0.89 13.40
N GLY A 116 -0.31 -0.35 13.26
CA GLY A 116 0.20 -1.14 14.38
C GLY A 116 1.45 -0.55 15.04
N ASN A 117 2.19 0.31 14.34
CA ASN A 117 3.44 0.91 14.81
C ASN A 117 3.26 2.32 15.40
N TYR A 118 2.06 2.89 15.35
CA TYR A 118 1.80 4.26 15.81
C TYR A 118 1.19 4.27 17.22
N SER A 119 1.65 5.22 18.05
CA SER A 119 0.93 5.53 19.28
C SER A 119 -0.36 6.29 18.94
N SER A 120 -1.45 6.02 19.66
CA SER A 120 -2.77 6.56 19.33
C SER A 120 -2.86 8.10 19.38
N HIS A 121 -2.01 8.78 20.15
CA HIS A 121 -2.06 10.24 20.33
C HIS A 121 -1.40 11.02 19.19
N ASP A 122 -0.28 10.54 18.66
CA ASP A 122 0.52 11.27 17.67
C ASP A 122 0.45 10.66 16.26
N ALA A 123 -0.50 9.75 16.04
CA ALA A 123 -0.60 9.02 14.77
C ALA A 123 -0.73 9.96 13.56
N LEU A 124 -1.53 11.01 13.66
CA LEU A 124 -1.70 11.97 12.57
C LEU A 124 -0.41 12.76 12.32
N ASN A 125 0.23 13.30 13.37
CA ASN A 125 1.49 14.04 13.21
C ASN A 125 2.60 13.18 12.63
N SER A 126 2.69 11.93 13.02
CA SER A 126 3.65 10.99 12.43
C SER A 126 3.36 10.71 10.97
N LEU A 127 2.08 10.69 10.60
CA LEU A 127 1.62 10.41 9.24
C LEU A 127 1.89 11.57 8.27
N ILE A 128 1.52 12.81 8.67
CA ILE A 128 1.54 13.99 7.80
C ILE A 128 2.66 14.99 8.15
N GLY A 129 3.44 14.71 9.19
CA GLY A 129 4.48 15.61 9.73
C GLY A 129 3.97 16.51 10.87
N SER A 130 4.91 17.10 11.58
CA SER A 130 4.62 18.08 12.63
C SER A 130 4.57 19.49 12.06
N PRO A 131 3.78 20.40 12.64
CA PRO A 131 3.77 21.80 12.24
C PRO A 131 5.15 22.45 12.32
N LEU A 132 5.39 23.50 11.54
CA LEU A 132 6.63 24.26 11.54
C LEU A 132 7.00 24.72 12.96
N GLY A 133 8.27 24.54 13.33
CA GLY A 133 8.79 24.93 14.65
C GLY A 133 8.88 23.81 15.68
N TYR A 134 8.38 22.63 15.39
CA TYR A 134 8.56 21.45 16.24
C TYR A 134 9.75 20.60 15.74
N ILE A 135 10.43 19.92 16.68
CA ILE A 135 11.50 18.98 16.35
C ILE A 135 10.86 17.80 15.58
N GLY A 136 11.35 17.50 14.35
CA GLY A 136 10.79 16.47 13.49
C GLY A 136 9.74 16.99 12.50
N SER A 137 9.81 18.26 12.09
CA SER A 137 8.96 18.86 11.06
C SER A 137 9.21 18.34 9.64
N ASP A 138 9.54 17.06 9.50
CA ASP A 138 9.61 16.38 8.20
C ASP A 138 8.21 16.26 7.59
N GLY A 139 8.11 16.19 6.26
CA GLY A 139 6.84 16.16 5.51
C GLY A 139 5.90 14.99 5.81
N GLY A 140 6.18 14.17 6.83
CA GLY A 140 5.40 13.03 7.29
C GLY A 140 5.74 11.72 6.58
N GLU A 141 5.45 10.59 7.26
CA GLU A 141 5.78 9.27 6.71
C GLU A 141 4.99 8.95 5.44
N LEU A 142 3.71 9.36 5.37
CA LEU A 142 2.87 9.06 4.20
C LEU A 142 3.43 9.69 2.93
N VAL A 143 3.75 10.98 2.98
CA VAL A 143 4.33 11.71 1.83
C VAL A 143 5.64 11.07 1.40
N LYS A 144 6.53 10.80 2.37
CA LYS A 144 7.82 10.14 2.09
C LYS A 144 7.63 8.81 1.37
N ARG A 145 6.71 7.95 1.85
CA ARG A 145 6.44 6.63 1.26
C ARG A 145 5.85 6.74 -0.15
N VAL A 146 4.97 7.72 -0.36
CA VAL A 146 4.34 7.96 -1.67
C VAL A 146 5.38 8.49 -2.67
N CYS A 147 6.22 9.43 -2.27
CA CYS A 147 7.29 9.96 -3.13
C CYS A 147 8.39 8.93 -3.45
N GLU A 148 8.63 7.94 -2.57
CA GLU A 148 9.58 6.85 -2.81
C GLU A 148 8.99 5.74 -3.71
N SER A 149 7.69 5.77 -4.01
CA SER A 149 7.01 4.76 -4.82
C SER A 149 6.81 5.25 -6.25
N GLU A 150 7.15 4.41 -7.23
CA GLU A 150 6.94 4.68 -8.65
C GLU A 150 5.61 4.10 -9.17
N VAL A 151 4.76 3.61 -8.27
CA VAL A 151 3.49 2.95 -8.60
C VAL A 151 2.35 3.58 -7.81
N GLY A 152 1.24 3.86 -8.47
CA GLY A 152 0.05 4.49 -7.92
C GLY A 152 -0.78 3.57 -7.03
N ILE A 153 -0.14 2.96 -6.00
CA ILE A 153 -0.83 2.17 -4.98
C ILE A 153 -0.29 2.49 -3.58
N ILE A 154 -1.20 2.64 -2.63
CA ILE A 154 -0.89 2.87 -1.21
C ILE A 154 -1.55 1.76 -0.39
N LEU A 155 -0.79 1.16 0.53
CA LEU A 155 -1.27 0.19 1.50
C LEU A 155 -1.35 0.81 2.89
N ILE A 156 -2.54 0.87 3.45
CA ILE A 156 -2.82 1.28 4.83
C ILE A 156 -3.16 0.03 5.63
N ASP A 157 -2.19 -0.46 6.38
CA ASP A 157 -2.29 -1.73 7.11
C ASP A 157 -2.73 -1.50 8.57
N GLU A 158 -3.59 -2.38 9.10
CA GLU A 158 -4.15 -2.33 10.45
C GLU A 158 -4.91 -1.02 10.75
N PHE A 159 -5.69 -0.57 9.77
CA PHE A 159 -6.39 0.73 9.82
C PHE A 159 -7.33 0.88 11.02
N GLU A 160 -7.87 -0.22 11.56
CA GLU A 160 -8.69 -0.21 12.78
C GLU A 160 -7.98 0.30 14.03
N LYS A 161 -6.66 0.40 14.00
CA LYS A 161 -5.86 0.95 15.11
C LYS A 161 -5.69 2.46 15.04
N ALA A 162 -6.06 3.07 13.91
CA ALA A 162 -6.03 4.51 13.75
C ALA A 162 -7.06 5.20 14.64
N ASN A 163 -6.82 6.49 14.94
CA ASN A 163 -7.73 7.34 15.68
C ASN A 163 -8.67 8.12 14.75
N ASN A 164 -9.65 8.83 15.33
CA ASN A 164 -10.63 9.60 14.55
C ASN A 164 -10.00 10.71 13.69
N ALA A 165 -8.88 11.31 14.13
CA ALA A 165 -8.20 12.34 13.34
C ALA A 165 -7.64 11.76 12.03
N VAL A 166 -7.08 10.54 12.10
CA VAL A 166 -6.61 9.81 10.91
C VAL A 166 -7.77 9.38 10.03
N PHE A 167 -8.90 8.93 10.61
CA PHE A 167 -10.09 8.58 9.82
C PHE A 167 -10.62 9.79 9.02
N ASN A 168 -10.70 10.96 9.64
CA ASN A 168 -11.12 12.20 8.98
C ASN A 168 -10.11 12.65 7.91
N TYR A 169 -8.83 12.47 8.16
CA TYR A 169 -7.78 12.74 7.18
C TYR A 169 -7.94 11.87 5.91
N PHE A 170 -8.16 10.56 6.07
CA PHE A 170 -8.38 9.69 4.91
C PHE A 170 -9.73 9.91 4.25
N LEU A 171 -10.75 10.37 4.97
CA LEU A 171 -12.00 10.81 4.36
C LEU A 171 -11.74 11.94 3.35
N ASP A 172 -10.95 12.95 3.76
CA ASP A 172 -10.56 14.07 2.90
C ASP A 172 -9.69 13.61 1.72
N VAL A 173 -8.70 12.76 1.95
CA VAL A 173 -7.86 12.18 0.88
C VAL A 173 -8.69 11.45 -0.17
N LEU A 174 -9.63 10.61 0.25
CA LEU A 174 -10.50 9.84 -0.68
C LEU A 174 -11.44 10.76 -1.48
N GLU A 175 -11.88 11.87 -0.89
CA GLU A 175 -12.77 12.83 -1.55
C GLU A 175 -12.03 13.70 -2.56
N ASN A 176 -10.87 14.24 -2.16
CA ASN A 176 -10.16 15.25 -2.93
C ASN A 176 -9.10 14.67 -3.87
N GLY A 177 -8.64 13.44 -3.66
CA GLY A 177 -7.57 12.82 -4.46
C GLY A 177 -6.21 13.45 -4.18
N LYS A 178 -6.01 14.03 -3.00
CA LYS A 178 -4.78 14.71 -2.60
C LYS A 178 -4.37 14.31 -1.18
N ILE A 179 -3.08 14.15 -0.98
CA ILE A 179 -2.45 14.06 0.33
C ILE A 179 -1.95 15.47 0.68
N VAL A 180 -2.33 15.96 1.86
CA VAL A 180 -1.88 17.26 2.37
C VAL A 180 -1.06 17.02 3.64
N ASN A 181 0.16 17.54 3.67
CA ASN A 181 1.02 17.43 4.85
C ASN A 181 0.75 18.57 5.85
N SER A 182 1.43 18.56 7.00
CA SER A 182 1.31 19.59 8.04
C SER A 182 1.80 20.98 7.62
N GLN A 183 2.53 21.07 6.51
CA GLN A 183 3.05 22.32 5.94
C GLN A 183 2.14 22.86 4.83
N ALA A 184 0.98 22.21 4.62
CA ALA A 184 0.03 22.49 3.55
C ALA A 184 0.55 22.20 2.12
N ASP A 185 1.61 21.40 1.98
CA ASP A 185 2.02 20.91 0.67
C ASP A 185 1.03 19.85 0.19
N GLU A 186 0.62 19.95 -1.06
CA GLU A 186 -0.34 19.04 -1.69
C GLU A 186 0.36 18.07 -2.64
N TYR A 187 0.03 16.79 -2.51
CA TYR A 187 0.53 15.71 -3.37
C TYR A 187 -0.65 15.03 -4.07
N ASP A 188 -0.67 15.09 -5.39
CA ASP A 188 -1.73 14.51 -6.20
C ASP A 188 -1.65 12.99 -6.22
N VAL A 189 -2.70 12.32 -5.69
CA VAL A 189 -2.87 10.87 -5.72
C VAL A 189 -4.12 10.48 -6.54
N ASN A 190 -4.55 11.36 -7.44
CA ASN A 190 -5.60 11.05 -8.41
C ASN A 190 -5.16 9.87 -9.31
N GLY A 191 -6.04 8.91 -9.51
CA GLY A 191 -5.75 7.69 -10.25
C GLY A 191 -5.08 6.56 -9.43
N TYR A 192 -4.84 6.78 -8.14
CA TYR A 192 -4.26 5.76 -7.25
C TYR A 192 -5.28 4.74 -6.77
N ILE A 193 -4.76 3.57 -6.38
CA ILE A 193 -5.50 2.57 -5.60
C ILE A 193 -5.04 2.68 -4.15
N ILE A 194 -5.98 2.84 -3.20
CA ILE A 194 -5.66 2.77 -1.77
C ILE A 194 -6.29 1.52 -1.17
N VAL A 195 -5.46 0.64 -0.63
CA VAL A 195 -5.88 -0.59 0.02
C VAL A 195 -5.78 -0.43 1.52
N PHE A 196 -6.92 -0.44 2.20
CA PHE A 196 -7.02 -0.48 3.65
C PHE A 196 -7.19 -1.93 4.09
N THR A 197 -6.37 -2.39 5.03
CA THR A 197 -6.56 -3.69 5.67
C THR A 197 -6.93 -3.54 7.12
N SER A 198 -7.77 -4.45 7.62
CA SER A 198 -8.23 -4.43 9.00
C SER A 198 -8.45 -5.85 9.53
N ASN A 199 -8.21 -6.04 10.83
CA ASN A 199 -8.48 -7.30 11.52
C ASN A 199 -9.87 -7.33 12.20
N ILE A 200 -10.73 -6.36 11.88
CA ILE A 200 -12.11 -6.34 12.40
C ILE A 200 -13.01 -7.32 11.65
N THR A 201 -14.04 -7.76 12.36
CA THR A 201 -15.14 -8.52 11.75
C THR A 201 -16.12 -7.58 11.07
N LYS A 202 -17.01 -8.12 10.21
CA LYS A 202 -18.05 -7.35 9.56
C LYS A 202 -18.95 -6.62 10.57
N ASP A 203 -19.27 -7.27 11.69
CA ASP A 203 -20.14 -6.69 12.73
C ASP A 203 -19.48 -5.50 13.44
N ASN A 204 -18.17 -5.56 13.64
CA ASN A 204 -17.40 -4.47 14.26
C ASN A 204 -17.06 -3.33 13.29
N PHE A 205 -17.18 -3.55 11.98
CA PHE A 205 -16.90 -2.53 10.97
C PHE A 205 -17.81 -1.32 11.11
N GLU A 206 -19.10 -1.57 11.34
CA GLU A 206 -20.09 -0.49 11.47
C GLU A 206 -19.93 0.35 12.73
N SER A 207 -19.43 -0.24 13.80
CA SER A 207 -19.17 0.46 15.07
C SER A 207 -17.83 1.23 15.08
N LYS A 208 -16.83 0.75 14.35
CA LYS A 208 -15.48 1.31 14.32
C LYS A 208 -15.30 2.41 13.28
N ILE A 209 -15.86 2.23 12.09
CA ILE A 209 -15.68 3.14 10.97
C ILE A 209 -16.97 3.97 10.80
N SER A 210 -16.84 5.29 10.74
CA SER A 210 -18.00 6.19 10.59
C SER A 210 -18.77 5.89 9.29
N PRO A 211 -20.10 6.10 9.26
CA PRO A 211 -20.92 5.91 8.07
C PRO A 211 -20.39 6.70 6.86
N GLU A 212 -19.87 7.89 7.12
CA GLU A 212 -19.33 8.79 6.13
C GLU A 212 -18.10 8.18 5.46
N LEU A 213 -17.09 7.75 6.24
CA LEU A 213 -15.90 7.10 5.69
C LEU A 213 -16.24 5.76 5.02
N ARG A 214 -17.20 4.98 5.59
CA ARG A 214 -17.67 3.73 4.97
C ARG A 214 -18.27 3.94 3.58
N SER A 215 -18.92 5.06 3.33
CA SER A 215 -19.50 5.39 2.03
C SER A 215 -18.47 5.69 0.96
N ARG A 216 -17.22 6.03 1.35
CA ARG A 216 -16.12 6.33 0.44
C ARG A 216 -15.34 5.09 -0.02
N PHE A 217 -15.57 3.94 0.59
CA PHE A 217 -14.93 2.71 0.12
C PHE A 217 -15.71 2.09 -1.04
N ASP A 218 -15.06 1.94 -2.18
CA ASP A 218 -15.63 1.32 -3.39
C ASP A 218 -15.81 -0.18 -3.20
N TYR A 219 -14.88 -0.81 -2.50
CA TYR A 219 -14.97 -2.22 -2.15
C TYR A 219 -14.87 -2.43 -0.63
N LYS A 220 -15.78 -3.24 -0.09
CA LYS A 220 -15.78 -3.65 1.31
C LYS A 220 -15.92 -5.18 1.36
N GLY A 221 -14.77 -5.87 1.49
CA GLY A 221 -14.72 -7.33 1.40
C GLY A 221 -14.25 -8.00 2.68
N VAL A 222 -14.91 -9.11 3.03
CA VAL A 222 -14.45 -10.02 4.08
C VAL A 222 -13.61 -11.11 3.44
N PHE A 223 -12.34 -11.16 3.83
CA PHE A 223 -11.42 -12.19 3.41
C PHE A 223 -11.49 -13.37 4.38
N ASN A 224 -11.58 -14.55 3.84
CA ASN A 224 -11.58 -15.79 4.59
C ASN A 224 -10.30 -16.57 4.33
N LEU A 225 -10.03 -17.56 5.19
CA LEU A 225 -8.93 -18.48 4.99
C LEU A 225 -9.06 -19.19 3.64
N LEU A 226 -7.96 -19.36 2.94
CA LEU A 226 -7.91 -20.09 1.68
C LEU A 226 -8.43 -21.53 1.84
N THR A 227 -9.09 -22.04 0.80
CA THR A 227 -9.46 -23.46 0.74
C THR A 227 -8.21 -24.35 0.73
N ASN A 228 -8.33 -25.61 1.13
CA ASN A 228 -7.18 -26.52 1.07
C ASN A 228 -6.63 -26.66 -0.37
N LYS A 229 -7.49 -26.57 -1.38
CA LYS A 229 -7.09 -26.57 -2.80
C LYS A 229 -6.23 -25.34 -3.13
N ASP A 230 -6.61 -24.17 -2.66
CA ASP A 230 -5.85 -22.94 -2.91
C ASP A 230 -4.57 -22.88 -2.09
N LYS A 231 -4.59 -23.41 -0.85
CA LYS A 231 -3.39 -23.57 -0.04
C LYS A 231 -2.38 -24.50 -0.72
N GLN A 232 -2.84 -25.60 -1.34
CA GLN A 232 -1.95 -26.50 -2.06
C GLN A 232 -1.29 -25.80 -3.24
N LYS A 233 -2.05 -25.07 -4.05
CA LYS A 233 -1.49 -24.24 -5.14
C LYS A 233 -0.46 -23.24 -4.65
N PHE A 234 -0.71 -22.64 -3.48
CA PHE A 234 0.26 -21.72 -2.84
C PHE A 234 1.53 -22.47 -2.44
N VAL A 235 1.42 -23.68 -1.86
CA VAL A 235 2.58 -24.52 -1.50
C VAL A 235 3.40 -24.81 -2.74
N ASP A 236 2.78 -25.34 -3.79
CA ASP A 236 3.44 -25.74 -5.03
C ASP A 236 4.22 -24.55 -5.64
N PHE A 237 3.56 -23.40 -5.73
CA PHE A 237 4.21 -22.19 -6.22
C PHE A 237 5.37 -21.74 -5.33
N ARG A 238 5.15 -21.72 -4.02
CA ARG A 238 6.15 -21.21 -3.08
C ARG A 238 7.39 -22.10 -3.01
N VAL A 239 7.21 -23.40 -3.05
CA VAL A 239 8.30 -24.37 -3.11
C VAL A 239 9.11 -24.17 -4.38
N ASN A 240 8.46 -24.11 -5.54
CA ASN A 240 9.13 -23.84 -6.82
C ASN A 240 9.92 -22.53 -6.79
N GLN A 241 9.35 -21.47 -6.23
CA GLN A 241 10.02 -20.18 -6.12
C GLN A 241 11.26 -20.25 -5.22
N ILE A 242 11.18 -20.95 -4.08
CA ILE A 242 12.32 -21.13 -3.18
C ILE A 242 13.42 -21.93 -3.87
N ILE A 243 13.08 -23.02 -4.54
CA ILE A 243 14.00 -23.86 -5.28
C ILE A 243 14.68 -23.09 -6.40
N SER A 244 13.93 -22.34 -7.20
CA SER A 244 14.50 -21.50 -8.27
C SER A 244 15.46 -20.45 -7.74
N ASN A 245 15.08 -19.73 -6.68
CA ASN A 245 15.93 -18.72 -6.07
C ASN A 245 17.20 -19.36 -5.46
N TYR A 246 17.07 -20.53 -4.87
CA TYR A 246 18.22 -21.23 -4.28
C TYR A 246 19.19 -21.67 -5.37
N LYS A 247 18.70 -22.21 -6.50
CA LYS A 247 19.54 -22.56 -7.66
C LYS A 247 20.28 -21.35 -8.22
N GLU A 248 19.59 -20.24 -8.35
CA GLU A 248 20.18 -19.02 -8.91
C GLU A 248 21.22 -18.36 -7.99
N LEU A 249 20.97 -18.33 -6.67
CA LEU A 249 21.73 -17.50 -5.74
C LEU A 249 22.73 -18.28 -4.89
N VAL A 250 22.57 -19.58 -4.74
CA VAL A 250 23.36 -20.39 -3.77
C VAL A 250 24.05 -21.59 -4.45
N SER A 251 23.29 -22.53 -4.98
CA SER A 251 23.83 -23.75 -5.58
C SER A 251 22.81 -24.45 -6.45
N ASP A 252 23.25 -24.96 -7.61
CA ASP A 252 22.47 -25.85 -8.48
C ASP A 252 22.40 -27.29 -7.99
N ASP A 253 23.28 -27.66 -7.03
CA ASP A 253 23.36 -29.03 -6.50
C ASP A 253 22.26 -29.25 -5.45
N ILE A 254 21.09 -29.64 -5.94
CA ILE A 254 19.92 -29.99 -5.13
C ILE A 254 19.28 -31.27 -5.63
N PRO A 255 18.73 -32.14 -4.75
CA PRO A 255 18.03 -33.35 -5.15
C PRO A 255 16.85 -33.06 -6.10
N GLU A 256 16.69 -33.87 -7.15
CA GLU A 256 15.55 -33.76 -8.07
C GLU A 256 14.20 -33.98 -7.35
N SER A 257 14.20 -34.82 -6.29
CA SER A 257 13.03 -35.14 -5.48
C SER A 257 12.64 -34.02 -4.49
N LEU A 258 13.48 -32.98 -4.31
CA LEU A 258 13.30 -31.99 -3.24
C LEU A 258 11.92 -31.33 -3.25
N PHE A 259 11.36 -31.08 -4.43
CA PHE A 259 10.02 -30.51 -4.54
C PHE A 259 8.95 -31.45 -3.94
N ASP A 260 8.95 -32.70 -4.36
CA ASP A 260 7.98 -33.71 -3.90
C ASP A 260 8.17 -34.01 -2.41
N ASP A 261 9.42 -34.12 -1.96
CA ASP A 261 9.76 -34.34 -0.55
C ASP A 261 9.28 -33.21 0.39
N ILE A 262 9.27 -31.97 -0.09
CA ILE A 262 8.74 -30.84 0.67
C ILE A 262 7.22 -30.89 0.67
N VAL A 263 6.59 -31.07 -0.49
CA VAL A 263 5.14 -31.05 -0.64
C VAL A 263 4.49 -32.16 0.17
N ASP A 264 5.04 -33.36 0.17
CA ASP A 264 4.54 -34.52 0.92
C ASP A 264 4.56 -34.33 2.45
N GLN A 265 5.50 -33.52 2.96
CA GLN A 265 5.60 -33.22 4.38
C GLN A 265 4.64 -32.09 4.83
N ILE A 266 3.92 -31.45 3.90
CA ILE A 266 3.08 -30.30 4.23
C ILE A 266 1.60 -30.66 4.16
N HIS A 267 0.98 -30.85 5.33
CA HIS A 267 -0.46 -31.09 5.44
C HIS A 267 -1.23 -29.77 5.54
N VAL A 268 -1.64 -29.20 4.40
CA VAL A 268 -2.26 -27.85 4.30
C VAL A 268 -3.49 -27.65 5.20
N SER A 269 -4.23 -28.71 5.53
CA SER A 269 -5.42 -28.65 6.39
C SER A 269 -5.12 -28.26 7.84
N GLN A 270 -3.90 -28.46 8.32
CA GLN A 270 -3.48 -28.14 9.69
C GLN A 270 -3.26 -26.64 9.91
N TYR A 271 -3.10 -25.87 8.85
CA TYR A 271 -2.74 -24.45 8.95
C TYR A 271 -3.96 -23.54 8.82
N LYS A 272 -4.19 -22.75 9.89
CA LYS A 272 -5.28 -21.75 9.96
C LYS A 272 -4.85 -20.37 9.50
N ASN A 273 -3.56 -20.15 9.20
CA ASN A 273 -3.09 -18.92 8.58
C ASN A 273 -1.95 -19.20 7.60
N MET A 274 -1.80 -18.30 6.63
CA MET A 274 -0.82 -18.46 5.54
C MET A 274 0.62 -18.16 5.99
N ARG A 275 0.82 -17.42 7.10
CA ARG A 275 2.16 -17.13 7.64
C ARG A 275 2.79 -18.40 8.21
N ASP A 276 2.01 -19.18 8.99
CA ASP A 276 2.50 -20.44 9.57
C ASP A 276 2.74 -21.47 8.48
N LEU A 277 1.87 -21.54 7.47
CA LEU A 277 2.08 -22.41 6.31
C LEU A 277 3.38 -22.05 5.58
N ASN A 278 3.61 -20.77 5.29
CA ASN A 278 4.84 -20.32 4.63
C ASN A 278 6.09 -20.55 5.48
N LYS A 279 5.98 -20.40 6.81
CA LYS A 279 7.06 -20.75 7.74
C LYS A 279 7.40 -22.23 7.66
N LYS A 280 6.38 -23.12 7.71
CA LYS A 280 6.60 -24.56 7.60
C LYS A 280 7.27 -24.95 6.27
N ILE A 281 6.87 -24.32 5.14
CA ILE A 281 7.54 -24.55 3.84
C ILE A 281 9.03 -24.27 3.94
N LYS A 282 9.40 -23.10 4.50
CA LYS A 282 10.80 -22.71 4.66
C LYS A 282 11.56 -23.62 5.59
N ASP A 283 10.98 -23.97 6.73
CA ASP A 283 11.61 -24.85 7.73
C ASP A 283 11.85 -26.24 7.14
N THR A 284 10.89 -26.79 6.37
CA THR A 284 11.03 -28.07 5.70
C THR A 284 12.12 -28.04 4.62
N PHE A 285 12.14 -26.98 3.80
CA PHE A 285 13.20 -26.78 2.80
C PHE A 285 14.59 -26.80 3.43
N VAL A 286 14.81 -26.01 4.49
CA VAL A 286 16.09 -25.94 5.19
C VAL A 286 16.47 -27.30 5.78
N SER A 287 15.51 -28.00 6.40
CA SER A 287 15.77 -29.34 6.99
C SER A 287 16.24 -30.35 5.94
N LEU A 288 15.63 -30.36 4.76
CA LEU A 288 15.99 -31.32 3.70
C LEU A 288 17.35 -30.99 3.06
N ILE A 289 17.64 -29.71 2.81
CA ILE A 289 18.94 -29.32 2.25
C ILE A 289 20.10 -29.50 3.24
N SER A 290 19.86 -29.31 4.55
CA SER A 290 20.91 -29.47 5.55
C SER A 290 21.30 -30.93 5.81
N HIS A 291 20.51 -31.89 5.33
CA HIS A 291 20.74 -33.33 5.48
C HIS A 291 21.15 -34.01 4.15
N SER A 292 21.20 -33.24 3.08
CA SER A 292 21.75 -33.62 1.77
C SER A 292 23.21 -33.23 1.66
#